data_ebf62b1c819534209be1683998657880
#
_entry.id   ebf62b1c819534209be1683998657880
#
_cell.length_a   1.000
_cell.length_b   1.000
_cell.length_c   1.000
_cell.angle_alpha   90.00
_cell.angle_beta   90.00
_cell.angle_gamma   90.00
#
_symmetry.space_group_name_H-M   'P 1'
#
loop_
_entity.id
_entity.type
_entity.pdbx_description
1 polymer ?
#
loop_
_entity_poly.entity_id
_entity_poly.type
_entity_poly.pdbx_seq_one_letter_code
_entity_poly.pdbx_strand_id
1 'polypeptide(L)'
;MAEFDTIRTRGAAVSQSEIDQGLRSHMNKVYGTMSGGMAITAAAAWAIAGLAITNDPAGVEFALRDGVYLTGVGELLYTTPLRWVVMFAPLAFILFGWGALMRRGSAAAVSLGFFVFAAVMGVSMSSIVLVYTPYSIVQTLLVTAIAFAGLSLYGYTTKRDLSGMGTFLMMGVIGLIGAMILNLFLQSGVMMMAISAIGVLIFAALTAFYTQGIKSEYVAHAAHGDQEWLDKAAIDGALSLYIAFLNMFQFLLMFMGSQE
;
A
#
# COMPACT_ATOMS: atom_id res chain seq x y z
N MET A 1 -2.38 23.96 -58.67
CA MET A 1 -1.64 22.94 -57.93
C MET A 1 -1.07 23.55 -56.68
N ALA A 2 -1.88 23.94 -55.71
CA ALA A 2 -1.43 24.58 -54.47
C ALA A 2 -2.51 24.47 -53.37
N GLU A 3 -3.06 23.28 -53.15
CA GLU A 3 -4.11 23.10 -52.13
C GLU A 3 -4.05 21.77 -51.39
N PHE A 4 -2.96 21.01 -51.56
CA PHE A 4 -2.79 19.71 -50.86
C PHE A 4 -1.74 19.69 -49.73
N ASP A 5 -1.14 20.84 -49.39
CA ASP A 5 -0.05 20.89 -48.38
C ASP A 5 -0.50 21.36 -46.99
N THR A 6 -1.78 21.67 -46.78
CA THR A 6 -2.27 22.25 -45.51
C THR A 6 -2.94 21.25 -44.54
N ILE A 7 -2.96 19.96 -44.84
CA ILE A 7 -3.61 18.93 -43.98
C ILE A 7 -2.56 18.15 -43.15
N ARG A 8 -1.28 18.42 -43.30
CA ARG A 8 -0.21 17.60 -42.68
C ARG A 8 0.35 18.11 -41.35
N THR A 9 -0.20 19.11 -40.73
CA THR A 9 0.38 19.73 -39.52
C THR A 9 -0.67 20.04 -38.45
N ARG A 10 -1.45 19.07 -38.01
CA ARG A 10 -2.21 19.16 -36.76
C ARG A 10 -2.30 17.83 -36.02
N GLY A 11 -1.26 17.04 -36.04
CA GLY A 11 -0.91 16.20 -34.91
C GLY A 11 0.09 17.02 -34.10
N ALA A 12 -0.40 17.84 -33.18
CA ALA A 12 0.51 18.56 -32.29
C ALA A 12 1.34 17.51 -31.54
N ALA A 13 2.60 17.35 -31.93
CA ALA A 13 3.56 16.60 -31.14
C ALA A 13 3.58 17.28 -29.78
N VAL A 14 3.01 16.62 -28.77
CA VAL A 14 3.08 17.09 -27.37
C VAL A 14 4.54 17.38 -27.08
N SER A 15 4.85 18.60 -26.68
CA SER A 15 6.25 18.96 -26.46
C SER A 15 6.81 18.17 -25.28
N GLN A 16 8.11 17.86 -25.30
CA GLN A 16 8.78 17.14 -24.22
C GLN A 16 8.56 17.86 -22.87
N SER A 17 8.52 19.18 -22.88
CA SER A 17 8.25 20.01 -21.69
C SER A 17 6.83 19.83 -21.14
N GLU A 18 5.84 19.61 -22.00
CA GLU A 18 4.45 19.35 -21.59
C GLU A 18 4.32 17.94 -20.99
N ILE A 19 5.02 16.95 -21.57
CA ILE A 19 5.09 15.60 -21.02
C ILE A 19 5.75 15.62 -19.64
N ASP A 20 6.84 16.35 -19.46
CA ASP A 20 7.56 16.43 -18.19
C ASP A 20 6.73 17.15 -17.11
N GLN A 21 6.01 18.21 -17.46
CA GLN A 21 5.10 18.90 -16.54
C GLN A 21 3.90 18.01 -16.17
N GLY A 22 3.30 17.35 -17.13
CA GLY A 22 2.20 16.42 -16.91
C GLY A 22 2.63 15.23 -16.05
N LEU A 23 3.84 14.67 -16.27
CA LEU A 23 4.40 13.61 -15.45
C LEU A 23 4.54 14.03 -13.98
N ARG A 24 5.04 15.24 -13.71
CA ARG A 24 5.12 15.74 -12.34
C ARG A 24 3.75 15.85 -11.69
N SER A 25 2.75 16.35 -12.41
CA SER A 25 1.37 16.44 -11.93
C SER A 25 0.80 15.06 -11.64
N HIS A 26 1.03 14.09 -12.53
CA HIS A 26 0.60 12.69 -12.35
C HIS A 26 1.25 12.05 -11.13
N MET A 27 2.56 12.16 -10.96
CA MET A 27 3.28 11.64 -9.80
C MET A 27 2.83 12.31 -8.48
N ASN A 28 2.57 13.62 -8.49
CA ASN A 28 2.01 14.31 -7.33
C ASN A 28 0.62 13.77 -6.97
N LYS A 29 -0.22 13.44 -7.96
CA LYS A 29 -1.52 12.81 -7.73
C LYS A 29 -1.34 11.41 -7.13
N VAL A 30 -0.43 10.60 -7.64
CA VAL A 30 -0.09 9.27 -7.11
C VAL A 30 0.31 9.35 -5.64
N TYR A 31 1.33 10.16 -5.30
CA TYR A 31 1.79 10.30 -3.92
C TYR A 31 0.77 10.96 -3.00
N GLY A 32 0.03 11.95 -3.51
CA GLY A 32 -1.04 12.61 -2.75
C GLY A 32 -2.17 11.64 -2.39
N THR A 33 -2.62 10.82 -3.35
CA THR A 33 -3.64 9.79 -3.14
C THR A 33 -3.14 8.73 -2.16
N MET A 34 -1.91 8.23 -2.34
CA MET A 34 -1.27 7.28 -1.43
C MET A 34 -1.20 7.84 0.01
N SER A 35 -0.73 9.09 0.17
CA SER A 35 -0.60 9.72 1.49
C SER A 35 -1.96 9.91 2.16
N GLY A 36 -3.00 10.30 1.39
CA GLY A 36 -4.37 10.35 1.87
C GLY A 36 -4.87 8.99 2.36
N GLY A 37 -4.61 7.92 1.60
CA GLY A 37 -4.93 6.55 2.01
C GLY A 37 -4.21 6.14 3.29
N MET A 38 -2.92 6.45 3.43
CA MET A 38 -2.15 6.17 4.65
C MET A 38 -2.71 6.90 5.86
N ALA A 39 -3.10 8.17 5.71
CA ALA A 39 -3.73 8.94 6.78
C ALA A 39 -5.07 8.32 7.23
N ILE A 40 -5.90 7.87 6.28
CA ILE A 40 -7.15 7.16 6.58
C ILE A 40 -6.88 5.83 7.29
N THR A 41 -5.88 5.06 6.81
CA THR A 41 -5.48 3.79 7.46
C THR A 41 -5.03 4.02 8.90
N ALA A 42 -4.18 5.01 9.14
CA ALA A 42 -3.71 5.35 10.47
C ALA A 42 -4.85 5.79 11.39
N ALA A 43 -5.74 6.66 10.90
CA ALA A 43 -6.91 7.13 11.65
C ALA A 43 -7.87 5.97 11.98
N ALA A 44 -8.16 5.09 11.01
CA ALA A 44 -9.02 3.93 11.22
C ALA A 44 -8.39 2.93 12.21
N ALA A 45 -7.10 2.64 12.08
CA ALA A 45 -6.39 1.74 12.98
C ALA A 45 -6.39 2.27 14.42
N TRP A 46 -6.10 3.55 14.60
CA TRP A 46 -6.10 4.20 15.90
C TRP A 46 -7.50 4.26 16.52
N ALA A 47 -8.53 4.64 15.74
CA ALA A 47 -9.90 4.71 16.23
C ALA A 47 -10.42 3.33 16.67
N ILE A 48 -10.20 2.29 15.86
CA ILE A 48 -10.62 0.92 16.20
C ILE A 48 -9.85 0.39 17.40
N ALA A 49 -8.53 0.62 17.49
CA ALA A 49 -7.74 0.23 18.65
C ALA A 49 -8.26 0.91 19.93
N GLY A 50 -8.57 2.21 19.87
CA GLY A 50 -9.13 2.95 21.00
C GLY A 50 -10.52 2.50 21.43
N LEU A 51 -11.35 2.02 20.49
CA LEU A 51 -12.68 1.42 20.80
C LEU A 51 -12.57 0.00 21.32
N ALA A 52 -11.49 -0.70 21.02
CA ALA A 52 -11.30 -2.11 21.34
C ALA A 52 -10.77 -2.36 22.74
N ILE A 53 -10.24 -1.33 23.43
CA ILE A 53 -9.61 -1.45 24.77
C ILE A 53 -10.26 -0.52 25.78
N THR A 54 -10.18 -0.92 27.06
CA THR A 54 -10.57 -0.11 28.21
C THR A 54 -9.63 -0.37 29.38
N ASN A 55 -9.51 0.60 30.29
CA ASN A 55 -8.79 0.45 31.54
C ASN A 55 -9.74 0.10 32.72
N ASP A 56 -11.04 0.04 32.48
CA ASP A 56 -12.04 -0.33 33.48
C ASP A 56 -12.23 -1.86 33.48
N PRO A 57 -11.94 -2.56 34.59
CA PRO A 57 -12.17 -4.00 34.68
C PRO A 57 -13.64 -4.40 34.81
N ALA A 58 -14.57 -3.44 34.98
CA ALA A 58 -15.97 -3.73 35.21
C ALA A 58 -16.65 -4.30 33.95
N GLY A 59 -17.05 -5.58 34.02
CA GLY A 59 -17.82 -6.24 32.97
C GLY A 59 -17.02 -6.73 31.78
N VAL A 60 -15.70 -6.88 31.88
CA VAL A 60 -14.81 -7.39 30.84
C VAL A 60 -14.25 -8.76 31.20
N GLU A 61 -14.25 -9.70 30.24
CA GLU A 61 -13.81 -11.08 30.45
C GLU A 61 -12.34 -11.30 30.04
N PHE A 62 -11.79 -10.45 29.14
CA PHE A 62 -10.45 -10.65 28.58
C PHE A 62 -9.50 -9.52 28.92
N ALA A 63 -8.47 -9.85 29.74
CA ALA A 63 -7.31 -8.98 29.94
C ALA A 63 -6.34 -9.15 28.75
N LEU A 64 -5.93 -8.03 28.14
CA LEU A 64 -4.90 -8.01 27.10
C LEU A 64 -3.51 -7.94 27.75
N ARG A 65 -3.36 -7.10 28.80
CA ARG A 65 -2.17 -6.90 29.64
C ARG A 65 -2.60 -6.26 30.96
N ASP A 66 -1.64 -6.09 31.88
CA ASP A 66 -1.93 -5.49 33.20
C ASP A 66 -2.63 -4.12 33.06
N GLY A 67 -3.86 -4.03 33.56
CA GLY A 67 -4.67 -2.81 33.56
C GLY A 67 -5.27 -2.43 32.20
N VAL A 68 -5.20 -3.29 31.17
CA VAL A 68 -5.82 -3.07 29.86
C VAL A 68 -6.68 -4.28 29.48
N TYR A 69 -7.94 -4.03 29.20
CA TYR A 69 -8.93 -5.06 28.93
C TYR A 69 -9.55 -4.85 27.55
N LEU A 70 -10.02 -5.93 26.92
CA LEU A 70 -10.80 -5.84 25.69
C LEU A 70 -12.23 -5.43 25.99
N THR A 71 -12.72 -4.44 25.27
CA THR A 71 -14.16 -4.11 25.25
C THR A 71 -14.92 -5.17 24.46
N GLY A 72 -16.26 -5.15 24.48
CA GLY A 72 -17.07 -6.02 23.62
C GLY A 72 -16.76 -5.86 22.12
N VAL A 73 -16.33 -4.68 21.67
CA VAL A 73 -15.85 -4.45 20.29
C VAL A 73 -14.50 -5.15 20.07
N GLY A 74 -13.57 -5.03 21.01
CA GLY A 74 -12.27 -5.71 20.95
C GLY A 74 -12.41 -7.22 20.96
N GLU A 75 -13.26 -7.76 21.83
CA GLU A 75 -13.57 -9.17 21.87
C GLU A 75 -14.14 -9.65 20.53
N LEU A 76 -15.16 -8.96 19.99
CA LEU A 76 -15.76 -9.30 18.70
C LEU A 76 -14.72 -9.33 17.57
N LEU A 77 -13.82 -8.35 17.50
CA LEU A 77 -12.86 -8.21 16.41
C LEU A 77 -11.66 -9.19 16.53
N TYR A 78 -11.19 -9.51 17.75
CA TYR A 78 -9.91 -10.20 17.90
C TYR A 78 -10.03 -11.62 18.46
N THR A 79 -11.12 -11.96 19.14
CA THR A 79 -11.29 -13.30 19.74
C THR A 79 -12.28 -14.18 18.98
N THR A 80 -13.29 -13.57 18.29
CA THR A 80 -14.29 -14.33 17.53
C THR A 80 -13.78 -14.72 16.12
N PRO A 81 -14.50 -15.61 15.39
CA PRO A 81 -14.20 -15.92 14.00
C PRO A 81 -14.18 -14.68 13.07
N LEU A 82 -14.78 -13.56 13.47
CA LEU A 82 -14.77 -12.30 12.71
C LEU A 82 -13.34 -11.79 12.46
N ARG A 83 -12.37 -12.11 13.34
CA ARG A 83 -10.96 -11.79 13.13
C ARG A 83 -10.43 -12.21 11.77
N TRP A 84 -10.86 -13.39 11.29
CA TRP A 84 -10.44 -13.89 9.99
C TRP A 84 -11.02 -13.06 8.84
N VAL A 85 -12.29 -12.64 8.99
CA VAL A 85 -12.91 -11.76 8.00
C VAL A 85 -12.16 -10.43 7.94
N VAL A 86 -11.89 -9.81 9.09
CA VAL A 86 -11.15 -8.53 9.17
C VAL A 86 -9.74 -8.67 8.59
N MET A 87 -9.05 -9.76 8.88
CA MET A 87 -7.69 -10.01 8.39
C MET A 87 -7.65 -10.23 6.87
N PHE A 88 -8.63 -10.96 6.31
CA PHE A 88 -8.62 -11.30 4.89
C PHE A 88 -9.45 -10.35 4.00
N ALA A 89 -10.24 -9.44 4.58
CA ALA A 89 -11.04 -8.48 3.82
C ALA A 89 -10.22 -7.62 2.85
N PRO A 90 -9.05 -7.05 3.23
CA PRO A 90 -8.22 -6.31 2.28
C PRO A 90 -7.75 -7.17 1.11
N LEU A 91 -7.31 -8.40 1.38
CA LEU A 91 -6.87 -9.33 0.35
C LEU A 91 -8.01 -9.71 -0.61
N ALA A 92 -9.18 -10.00 -0.06
CA ALA A 92 -10.38 -10.30 -0.87
C ALA A 92 -10.77 -9.11 -1.76
N PHE A 93 -10.69 -7.88 -1.22
CA PHE A 93 -10.96 -6.69 -2.01
C PHE A 93 -10.00 -6.54 -3.19
N ILE A 94 -8.69 -6.74 -2.99
CA ILE A 94 -7.70 -6.67 -4.08
C ILE A 94 -7.95 -7.76 -5.12
N LEU A 95 -8.16 -9.00 -4.71
CA LEU A 95 -8.30 -10.12 -5.64
C LEU A 95 -9.59 -10.07 -6.46
N PHE A 96 -10.71 -9.67 -5.85
CA PHE A 96 -12.03 -9.76 -6.47
C PHE A 96 -12.67 -8.41 -6.78
N GLY A 97 -12.41 -7.39 -5.95
CA GLY A 97 -13.03 -6.07 -6.05
C GLY A 97 -12.29 -5.11 -6.98
N TRP A 98 -10.97 -4.98 -6.79
CA TRP A 98 -10.18 -3.96 -7.47
C TRP A 98 -10.22 -4.06 -8.99
N GLY A 99 -9.96 -5.25 -9.54
CA GLY A 99 -9.98 -5.45 -10.99
C GLY A 99 -11.35 -5.20 -11.63
N ALA A 100 -12.45 -5.49 -10.92
CA ALA A 100 -13.80 -5.18 -11.39
C ALA A 100 -14.06 -3.66 -11.38
N LEU A 101 -13.60 -2.98 -10.32
CA LEU A 101 -13.72 -1.53 -10.15
C LEU A 101 -12.93 -0.77 -11.22
N MET A 102 -11.68 -1.18 -11.49
CA MET A 102 -10.84 -0.60 -12.55
C MET A 102 -11.46 -0.73 -13.93
N ARG A 103 -12.08 -1.88 -14.26
CA ARG A 103 -12.68 -2.11 -15.57
C ARG A 103 -14.01 -1.38 -15.78
N ARG A 104 -14.84 -1.26 -14.76
CA ARG A 104 -16.23 -0.79 -14.87
C ARG A 104 -16.49 0.56 -14.19
N GLY A 105 -15.65 0.95 -13.24
CA GLY A 105 -15.82 2.19 -12.48
C GLY A 105 -15.31 3.42 -13.22
N SER A 106 -15.87 4.58 -12.92
CA SER A 106 -15.28 5.88 -13.25
C SER A 106 -14.04 6.15 -12.38
N ALA A 107 -13.20 7.12 -12.76
CA ALA A 107 -12.05 7.53 -11.95
C ALA A 107 -12.44 7.92 -10.52
N ALA A 108 -13.62 8.57 -10.35
CA ALA A 108 -14.15 8.90 -9.02
C ALA A 108 -14.53 7.64 -8.21
N ALA A 109 -15.14 6.63 -8.85
CA ALA A 109 -15.48 5.37 -8.19
C ALA A 109 -14.22 4.59 -7.79
N VAL A 110 -13.18 4.56 -8.64
CA VAL A 110 -11.89 3.93 -8.33
C VAL A 110 -11.20 4.64 -7.15
N SER A 111 -11.23 5.97 -7.13
CA SER A 111 -10.70 6.76 -6.01
C SER A 111 -11.44 6.47 -4.70
N LEU A 112 -12.77 6.44 -4.72
CA LEU A 112 -13.57 6.07 -3.54
C LEU A 112 -13.24 4.65 -3.08
N GLY A 113 -13.15 3.70 -4.01
CA GLY A 113 -12.77 2.31 -3.72
C GLY A 113 -11.40 2.21 -3.06
N PHE A 114 -10.42 3.01 -3.49
CA PHE A 114 -9.11 3.08 -2.86
C PHE A 114 -9.21 3.57 -1.40
N PHE A 115 -9.96 4.63 -1.11
CA PHE A 115 -10.10 5.14 0.25
C PHE A 115 -10.92 4.20 1.15
N VAL A 116 -11.93 3.52 0.61
CA VAL A 116 -12.63 2.44 1.34
C VAL A 116 -11.67 1.30 1.67
N PHE A 117 -10.85 0.89 0.71
CA PHE A 117 -9.81 -0.11 0.94
C PHE A 117 -8.82 0.34 2.02
N ALA A 118 -8.38 1.60 2.00
CA ALA A 118 -7.48 2.15 3.01
C ALA A 118 -8.11 2.13 4.43
N ALA A 119 -9.41 2.39 4.54
CA ALA A 119 -10.15 2.28 5.81
C ALA A 119 -10.23 0.82 6.29
N VAL A 120 -10.55 -0.12 5.41
CA VAL A 120 -10.59 -1.56 5.72
C VAL A 120 -9.20 -2.07 6.14
N MET A 121 -8.13 -1.62 5.45
CA MET A 121 -6.76 -1.90 5.87
C MET A 121 -6.46 -1.37 7.27
N GLY A 122 -6.93 -0.16 7.60
CA GLY A 122 -6.77 0.40 8.94
C GLY A 122 -7.44 -0.44 10.02
N VAL A 123 -8.67 -0.90 9.78
CA VAL A 123 -9.37 -1.83 10.69
C VAL A 123 -8.57 -3.13 10.85
N SER A 124 -8.08 -3.69 9.76
CA SER A 124 -7.25 -4.91 9.78
C SER A 124 -5.93 -4.72 10.53
N MET A 125 -5.31 -3.53 10.43
CA MET A 125 -4.05 -3.20 11.08
C MET A 125 -4.21 -2.68 12.53
N SER A 126 -5.42 -2.53 13.04
CA SER A 126 -5.67 -2.00 14.39
C SER A 126 -5.01 -2.84 15.49
N SER A 127 -4.85 -4.15 15.27
CA SER A 127 -4.13 -5.04 16.20
C SER A 127 -2.64 -4.65 16.38
N ILE A 128 -2.03 -4.00 15.40
CA ILE A 128 -0.64 -3.51 15.50
C ILE A 128 -0.52 -2.47 16.62
N VAL A 129 -1.52 -1.59 16.74
CA VAL A 129 -1.56 -0.54 17.78
C VAL A 129 -1.70 -1.15 19.18
N LEU A 130 -2.25 -2.36 19.29
CA LEU A 130 -2.43 -3.07 20.55
C LEU A 130 -1.22 -3.91 20.96
N VAL A 131 -0.46 -4.41 19.97
CA VAL A 131 0.66 -5.34 20.18
C VAL A 131 1.99 -4.62 20.34
N TYR A 132 2.20 -3.53 19.60
CA TYR A 132 3.49 -2.83 19.57
C TYR A 132 3.43 -1.51 20.33
N THR A 133 4.55 -1.16 20.97
CA THR A 133 4.65 0.13 21.65
C THR A 133 4.46 1.30 20.68
N PRO A 134 3.81 2.40 21.09
CA PRO A 134 3.68 3.61 20.26
C PRO A 134 5.02 4.13 19.75
N TYR A 135 6.07 4.04 20.56
CA TYR A 135 7.43 4.43 20.17
C TYR A 135 7.96 3.59 19.00
N SER A 136 7.81 2.25 19.07
CA SER A 136 8.23 1.35 17.99
C SER A 136 7.47 1.61 16.70
N ILE A 137 6.15 1.88 16.78
CA ILE A 137 5.32 2.21 15.61
C ILE A 137 5.84 3.49 14.94
N VAL A 138 6.05 4.56 15.70
CA VAL A 138 6.53 5.84 15.17
C VAL A 138 7.94 5.72 14.60
N GLN A 139 8.85 5.07 15.33
CA GLN A 139 10.23 4.86 14.87
C GLN A 139 10.26 4.07 13.55
N THR A 140 9.53 2.96 13.48
CA THR A 140 9.46 2.13 12.28
C THR A 140 8.82 2.88 11.12
N LEU A 141 7.77 3.67 11.39
CA LEU A 141 7.12 4.48 10.36
C LEU A 141 8.09 5.50 9.74
N LEU A 142 8.90 6.17 10.58
CA LEU A 142 9.92 7.12 10.10
C LEU A 142 10.99 6.44 9.27
N VAL A 143 11.51 5.30 9.72
CA VAL A 143 12.51 4.50 8.97
C VAL A 143 11.92 4.06 7.62
N THR A 144 10.67 3.56 7.63
CA THR A 144 9.98 3.15 6.41
C THR A 144 9.81 4.33 5.45
N ALA A 145 9.40 5.50 5.96
CA ALA A 145 9.18 6.68 5.13
C ALA A 145 10.47 7.17 4.48
N ILE A 146 11.60 7.18 5.21
CA ILE A 146 12.92 7.56 4.68
C ILE A 146 13.36 6.55 3.61
N ALA A 147 13.28 5.26 3.90
CA ALA A 147 13.64 4.21 2.95
C ALA A 147 12.77 4.28 1.69
N PHE A 148 11.45 4.40 1.84
CA PHE A 148 10.50 4.54 0.75
C PHE A 148 10.79 5.76 -0.13
N ALA A 149 11.03 6.92 0.48
CA ALA A 149 11.35 8.14 -0.27
C ALA A 149 12.63 7.97 -1.10
N GLY A 150 13.69 7.39 -0.54
CA GLY A 150 14.94 7.12 -1.24
C GLY A 150 14.76 6.13 -2.40
N LEU A 151 14.03 5.04 -2.17
CA LEU A 151 13.77 4.01 -3.18
C LEU A 151 12.86 4.51 -4.30
N SER A 152 11.85 5.29 -3.95
CA SER A 152 10.96 5.94 -4.92
C SER A 152 11.72 6.97 -5.76
N LEU A 153 12.58 7.79 -5.15
CA LEU A 153 13.45 8.71 -5.88
C LEU A 153 14.40 7.95 -6.82
N TYR A 154 14.97 6.84 -6.37
CA TYR A 154 15.80 5.97 -7.21
C TYR A 154 14.99 5.43 -8.39
N GLY A 155 13.80 4.85 -8.17
CA GLY A 155 12.91 4.34 -9.23
C GLY A 155 12.53 5.42 -10.23
N TYR A 156 12.28 6.66 -9.77
CA TYR A 156 11.93 7.79 -10.62
C TYR A 156 13.11 8.28 -11.50
N THR A 157 14.32 8.28 -10.95
CA THR A 157 15.50 8.89 -11.59
C THR A 157 16.40 7.90 -12.34
N THR A 158 16.34 6.61 -11.99
CA THR A 158 17.23 5.60 -12.60
C THR A 158 17.02 5.47 -14.11
N LYS A 159 18.12 5.30 -14.83
CA LYS A 159 18.13 5.00 -16.26
C LYS A 159 18.16 3.50 -16.55
N ARG A 160 18.37 2.67 -15.51
CA ARG A 160 18.31 1.21 -15.65
C ARG A 160 16.87 0.78 -15.79
N ASP A 161 16.59 -0.08 -16.75
CA ASP A 161 15.27 -0.70 -16.87
C ASP A 161 15.08 -1.75 -15.77
N LEU A 162 14.10 -1.52 -14.90
CA LEU A 162 13.73 -2.41 -13.80
C LEU A 162 12.64 -3.42 -14.21
N SER A 163 12.07 -3.31 -15.43
CA SER A 163 10.95 -4.14 -15.88
C SER A 163 11.29 -5.64 -15.82
N GLY A 164 12.53 -6.02 -16.11
CA GLY A 164 12.99 -7.40 -16.01
C GLY A 164 12.99 -7.99 -14.60
N MET A 165 12.91 -7.16 -13.54
CA MET A 165 12.84 -7.62 -12.15
C MET A 165 11.43 -8.00 -11.71
N GLY A 166 10.38 -7.60 -12.44
CA GLY A 166 9.00 -7.76 -12.02
C GLY A 166 8.63 -9.21 -11.72
N THR A 167 8.97 -10.14 -12.62
CA THR A 167 8.72 -11.58 -12.41
C THR A 167 9.45 -12.13 -11.19
N PHE A 168 10.72 -11.75 -11.00
CA PHE A 168 11.50 -12.18 -9.84
C PHE A 168 10.91 -11.66 -8.53
N LEU A 169 10.52 -10.39 -8.48
CA LEU A 169 9.92 -9.79 -7.30
C LEU A 169 8.55 -10.40 -6.98
N MET A 170 7.74 -10.69 -8.01
CA MET A 170 6.45 -11.37 -7.82
C MET A 170 6.63 -12.79 -7.27
N MET A 171 7.60 -13.54 -7.79
CA MET A 171 7.96 -14.85 -7.23
C MET A 171 8.44 -14.73 -5.78
N GLY A 172 9.20 -13.67 -5.46
CA GLY A 172 9.61 -13.35 -4.09
C GLY A 172 8.43 -13.13 -3.15
N VAL A 173 7.42 -12.37 -3.58
CA VAL A 173 6.17 -12.17 -2.80
C VAL A 173 5.45 -13.50 -2.57
N ILE A 174 5.29 -14.32 -3.60
CA ILE A 174 4.67 -15.65 -3.47
C ILE A 174 5.47 -16.52 -2.49
N GLY A 175 6.79 -16.51 -2.59
CA GLY A 175 7.68 -17.21 -1.66
C GLY A 175 7.55 -16.74 -0.22
N LEU A 176 7.42 -15.41 0.01
CA LEU A 176 7.14 -14.86 1.34
C LEU A 176 5.81 -15.34 1.91
N ILE A 177 4.75 -15.34 1.10
CA ILE A 177 3.44 -15.86 1.53
C ILE A 177 3.56 -17.33 1.91
N GLY A 178 4.22 -18.15 1.08
CA GLY A 178 4.47 -19.55 1.39
C GLY A 178 5.27 -19.77 2.68
N ALA A 179 6.32 -18.95 2.89
CA ALA A 179 7.13 -18.99 4.11
C ALA A 179 6.34 -18.56 5.35
N MET A 180 5.46 -17.55 5.24
CA MET A 180 4.56 -17.14 6.33
C MET A 180 3.57 -18.24 6.69
N ILE A 181 2.96 -18.90 5.69
CA ILE A 181 2.05 -20.02 5.92
C ILE A 181 2.79 -21.18 6.61
N LEU A 182 4.00 -21.51 6.15
CA LEU A 182 4.81 -22.54 6.77
C LEU A 182 5.15 -22.18 8.23
N ASN A 183 5.52 -20.91 8.49
CA ASN A 183 5.85 -20.47 9.83
C ASN A 183 4.65 -20.44 10.78
N LEU A 184 3.42 -20.39 10.28
CA LEU A 184 2.21 -20.53 11.08
C LEU A 184 2.15 -21.90 11.81
N PHE A 185 2.70 -22.94 11.18
CA PHE A 185 2.80 -24.28 11.77
C PHE A 185 4.08 -24.48 12.58
N LEU A 186 5.21 -23.92 12.13
CA LEU A 186 6.50 -24.07 12.78
C LEU A 186 6.68 -23.17 14.00
N GLN A 187 5.99 -22.02 14.02
CA GLN A 187 6.06 -21.00 15.09
C GLN A 187 7.50 -20.60 15.47
N SER A 188 8.40 -20.55 14.47
CA SER A 188 9.81 -20.27 14.65
C SER A 188 10.09 -18.77 14.61
N GLY A 189 10.60 -18.20 15.71
CA GLY A 189 11.01 -16.81 15.78
C GLY A 189 12.19 -16.48 14.83
N VAL A 190 13.14 -17.43 14.65
CA VAL A 190 14.26 -17.26 13.72
C VAL A 190 13.75 -17.19 12.27
N MET A 191 12.79 -18.06 11.92
CA MET A 191 12.17 -18.03 10.60
C MET A 191 11.39 -16.74 10.39
N MET A 192 10.65 -16.25 11.40
CA MET A 192 9.94 -14.98 11.32
C MET A 192 10.90 -13.80 11.09
N MET A 193 12.04 -13.77 11.77
CA MET A 193 13.07 -12.75 11.56
C MET A 193 13.62 -12.79 10.12
N ALA A 194 13.91 -13.99 9.58
CA ALA A 194 14.37 -14.15 8.21
C ALA A 194 13.31 -13.70 7.19
N ILE A 195 12.05 -14.09 7.39
CA ILE A 195 10.91 -13.65 6.56
C ILE A 195 10.81 -12.13 6.57
N SER A 196 10.92 -11.50 7.74
CA SER A 196 10.82 -10.04 7.89
C SER A 196 11.96 -9.33 7.15
N ALA A 197 13.20 -9.78 7.29
CA ALA A 197 14.35 -9.19 6.61
C ALA A 197 14.23 -9.32 5.08
N ILE A 198 13.86 -10.49 4.57
CA ILE A 198 13.67 -10.73 3.13
C ILE A 198 12.46 -9.92 2.64
N GLY A 199 11.39 -9.83 3.41
CA GLY A 199 10.20 -9.06 3.09
C GLY A 199 10.51 -7.58 2.90
N VAL A 200 11.28 -6.98 3.81
CA VAL A 200 11.76 -5.60 3.64
C VAL A 200 12.49 -5.41 2.31
N LEU A 201 13.41 -6.31 1.96
CA LEU A 201 14.20 -6.19 0.73
C LEU A 201 13.32 -6.31 -0.53
N ILE A 202 12.36 -7.25 -0.54
CA ILE A 202 11.44 -7.43 -1.66
C ILE A 202 10.55 -6.21 -1.85
N PHE A 203 9.92 -5.68 -0.78
CA PHE A 203 9.05 -4.52 -0.89
C PHE A 203 9.81 -3.21 -1.11
N ALA A 204 11.06 -3.13 -0.66
CA ALA A 204 11.98 -2.07 -1.03
C ALA A 204 12.23 -2.06 -2.55
N ALA A 205 12.57 -3.20 -3.13
CA ALA A 205 12.78 -3.33 -4.58
C ALA A 205 11.48 -3.09 -5.37
N LEU A 206 10.33 -3.56 -4.88
CA LEU A 206 9.01 -3.29 -5.46
C LEU A 206 8.68 -1.80 -5.47
N THR A 207 9.07 -1.04 -4.44
CA THR A 207 8.86 0.41 -4.41
C THR A 207 9.54 1.10 -5.58
N ALA A 208 10.81 0.79 -5.85
CA ALA A 208 11.55 1.35 -6.99
C ALA A 208 10.96 0.88 -8.33
N PHE A 209 10.61 -0.41 -8.43
CA PHE A 209 9.99 -1.02 -9.61
C PHE A 209 8.65 -0.36 -9.95
N TYR A 210 7.74 -0.23 -8.99
CA TYR A 210 6.44 0.40 -9.20
C TYR A 210 6.57 1.88 -9.55
N THR A 211 7.46 2.61 -8.89
CA THR A 211 7.70 4.02 -9.20
C THR A 211 8.16 4.21 -10.64
N GLN A 212 9.10 3.37 -11.13
CA GLN A 212 9.52 3.41 -12.52
C GLN A 212 8.38 2.99 -13.47
N GLY A 213 7.60 1.96 -13.10
CA GLY A 213 6.45 1.50 -13.88
C GLY A 213 5.42 2.60 -14.10
N ILE A 214 5.00 3.30 -13.03
CA ILE A 214 4.05 4.42 -13.08
C ILE A 214 4.55 5.52 -14.01
N LYS A 215 5.84 5.89 -13.90
CA LYS A 215 6.46 6.88 -14.79
C LYS A 215 6.42 6.43 -16.25
N SER A 216 6.82 5.19 -16.54
CA SER A 216 6.88 4.66 -17.91
C SER A 216 5.50 4.55 -18.53
N GLU A 217 4.52 4.13 -17.75
CA GLU A 217 3.13 4.01 -18.16
C GLU A 217 2.52 5.37 -18.52
N TYR A 218 2.77 6.38 -17.67
CA TYR A 218 2.37 7.75 -17.98
C TYR A 218 2.98 8.23 -19.30
N VAL A 219 4.30 8.11 -19.48
CA VAL A 219 4.99 8.56 -20.70
C VAL A 219 4.46 7.86 -21.95
N ALA A 220 4.14 6.56 -21.86
CA ALA A 220 3.60 5.79 -22.98
C ALA A 220 2.18 6.24 -23.39
N HIS A 221 1.36 6.73 -22.46
CA HIS A 221 -0.04 7.03 -22.68
C HIS A 221 -0.38 8.53 -22.73
N ALA A 222 0.52 9.41 -22.28
CA ALA A 222 0.28 10.85 -22.22
C ALA A 222 -0.11 11.47 -23.58
N ALA A 223 0.42 10.92 -24.67
CA ALA A 223 0.12 11.40 -26.03
C ALA A 223 -1.27 11.04 -26.54
N HIS A 224 -1.99 10.10 -25.89
CA HIS A 224 -3.30 9.61 -26.34
C HIS A 224 -4.47 10.46 -25.83
N GLY A 225 -4.24 11.38 -24.87
CA GLY A 225 -5.23 12.36 -24.40
C GLY A 225 -6.40 11.80 -23.56
N ASP A 226 -6.37 10.52 -23.16
CA ASP A 226 -7.41 9.93 -22.31
C ASP A 226 -7.15 10.26 -20.84
N GLN A 227 -7.74 11.37 -20.40
CA GLN A 227 -7.58 11.88 -19.03
C GLN A 227 -8.21 10.94 -18.01
N GLU A 228 -9.34 10.29 -18.31
CA GLU A 228 -9.98 9.35 -17.40
C GLU A 228 -9.10 8.12 -17.15
N TRP A 229 -8.45 7.63 -18.20
CA TRP A 229 -7.50 6.54 -18.09
C TRP A 229 -6.28 6.92 -17.23
N LEU A 230 -5.70 8.11 -17.49
CA LEU A 230 -4.57 8.63 -16.71
C LEU A 230 -4.94 8.81 -15.23
N ASP A 231 -6.16 9.24 -14.95
CA ASP A 231 -6.66 9.40 -13.58
C ASP A 231 -6.79 8.07 -12.86
N LYS A 232 -7.31 7.04 -13.54
CA LYS A 232 -7.37 5.67 -13.00
C LYS A 232 -5.98 5.07 -12.81
N ALA A 233 -5.08 5.26 -13.77
CA ALA A 233 -3.69 4.81 -13.69
C ALA A 233 -2.95 5.44 -12.49
N ALA A 234 -3.21 6.73 -12.20
CA ALA A 234 -2.65 7.38 -11.02
C ALA A 234 -3.14 6.74 -9.71
N ILE A 235 -4.41 6.34 -9.64
CA ILE A 235 -4.96 5.70 -8.43
C ILE A 235 -4.44 4.27 -8.30
N ASP A 236 -4.30 3.53 -9.39
CA ASP A 236 -3.72 2.17 -9.41
C ASP A 236 -2.24 2.19 -8.98
N GLY A 237 -1.49 3.16 -9.50
CA GLY A 237 -0.12 3.43 -9.07
C GLY A 237 -0.03 3.79 -7.58
N ALA A 238 -0.97 4.61 -7.09
CA ALA A 238 -1.05 4.96 -5.66
C ALA A 238 -1.34 3.72 -4.80
N LEU A 239 -2.22 2.82 -5.24
CA LEU A 239 -2.49 1.56 -4.56
C LEU A 239 -1.25 0.66 -4.50
N SER A 240 -0.54 0.52 -5.62
CA SER A 240 0.68 -0.30 -5.70
C SER A 240 1.76 0.19 -4.74
N LEU A 241 2.01 1.51 -4.70
CA LEU A 241 2.97 2.12 -3.78
C LEU A 241 2.49 2.06 -2.32
N TYR A 242 1.19 2.24 -2.08
CA TYR A 242 0.57 2.11 -0.76
C TYR A 242 0.76 0.71 -0.18
N ILE A 243 0.49 -0.33 -0.97
CA ILE A 243 0.69 -1.73 -0.56
C ILE A 243 2.18 -2.00 -0.30
N ALA A 244 3.07 -1.53 -1.17
CA ALA A 244 4.52 -1.68 -0.97
C ALA A 244 4.99 -1.02 0.33
N PHE A 245 4.53 0.20 0.62
CA PHE A 245 4.84 0.92 1.85
C PHE A 245 4.35 0.17 3.10
N LEU A 246 3.08 -0.23 3.12
CA LEU A 246 2.50 -0.89 4.29
C LEU A 246 3.16 -2.24 4.57
N ASN A 247 3.45 -3.03 3.54
CA ASN A 247 4.15 -4.29 3.73
C ASN A 247 5.59 -4.07 4.22
N MET A 248 6.32 -3.09 3.66
CA MET A 248 7.66 -2.74 4.13
C MET A 248 7.62 -2.27 5.59
N PHE A 249 6.64 -1.44 5.97
CA PHE A 249 6.39 -1.03 7.35
C PHE A 249 6.12 -2.23 8.27
N GLN A 250 5.22 -3.13 7.88
CA GLN A 250 4.90 -4.31 8.68
C GLN A 250 6.11 -5.22 8.88
N PHE A 251 6.88 -5.51 7.83
CA PHE A 251 8.08 -6.33 7.96
C PHE A 251 9.19 -5.65 8.77
N LEU A 252 9.36 -4.33 8.64
CA LEU A 252 10.28 -3.58 9.51
C LEU A 252 9.81 -3.59 10.96
N LEU A 253 8.51 -3.45 11.20
CA LEU A 253 7.95 -3.50 12.55
C LEU A 253 8.11 -4.90 13.18
N MET A 254 7.92 -5.96 12.41
CA MET A 254 8.16 -7.33 12.86
C MET A 254 9.65 -7.62 13.12
N PHE A 255 10.55 -6.94 12.39
CA PHE A 255 12.00 -7.14 12.51
C PHE A 255 12.60 -6.36 13.67
N MET A 256 12.16 -5.12 13.92
CA MET A 256 12.78 -4.20 14.87
C MET A 256 11.85 -3.68 15.97
N GLY A 257 10.54 -3.97 15.88
CA GLY A 257 9.55 -3.45 16.83
C GLY A 257 9.62 -4.16 18.18
N SER A 258 9.48 -3.38 19.25
CA SER A 258 9.29 -3.91 20.60
C SER A 258 7.79 -4.13 20.85
N GLN A 259 7.44 -5.29 21.34
CA GLN A 259 6.08 -5.64 21.77
C GLN A 259 5.92 -5.27 23.24
N GLU A 260 4.72 -4.82 23.62
CA GLU A 260 4.34 -4.56 25.03
C GLU A 260 3.84 -5.82 25.71
#